data_837bdeca790ff185197c1577ad2c981a
#
_entry.id   837bdeca790ff185197c1577ad2c981a
#
_cell.length_a   1.000
_cell.length_b   1.000
_cell.length_c   1.000
_cell.angle_alpha   90.00
_cell.angle_beta   90.00
_cell.angle_gamma   90.00
#
_symmetry.space_group_name_H-M   'P 1'
#
loop_
_entity.id
_entity.type
_entity.pdbx_description
1 polymer ?
#
loop_
_entity_poly.entity_id
_entity_poly.type
_entity_poly.pdbx_seq_one_letter_code
_entity_poly.pdbx_strand_id
1 'polypeptide(L)' 'MSRISLTVHPDDNVSTLLDFHTDVKITRDGLVLMESIPFGHKVARQEIAKGDSVIKYGVTIGKATTTIRAGEHVHVHNCS' A
#
# COMPACT_ATOMS: atom_id res chain seq x y z
N MET A 1 4.83 -17.14 -8.14
CA MET A 1 5.55 -16.38 -7.12
C MET A 1 4.70 -15.18 -6.68
N SER A 2 4.75 -14.85 -5.40
CA SER A 2 3.98 -13.72 -4.86
C SER A 2 4.87 -12.87 -3.96
N ARG A 3 4.49 -11.60 -3.80
CA ARG A 3 5.24 -10.68 -2.95
C ARG A 3 4.86 -10.85 -1.49
N ILE A 4 5.83 -10.62 -0.62
CA ILE A 4 5.63 -10.62 0.84
C ILE A 4 5.21 -9.21 1.24
N SER A 5 4.08 -9.10 1.93
CA SER A 5 3.57 -7.83 2.44
C SER A 5 3.23 -7.96 3.91
N LEU A 6 3.39 -6.87 4.65
CA LEU A 6 3.09 -6.81 6.07
C LEU A 6 1.89 -5.90 6.32
N THR A 7 0.85 -6.46 6.93
CA THR A 7 -0.32 -5.74 7.43
C THR A 7 -0.47 -6.12 8.90
N VAL A 8 -0.45 -5.15 9.78
CA VAL A 8 -0.36 -5.41 11.23
C VAL A 8 -1.69 -5.23 11.94
N HIS A 9 -2.49 -4.26 11.52
CA HIS A 9 -3.74 -3.90 12.21
C HIS A 9 -4.92 -4.02 11.25
N PRO A 10 -6.10 -4.47 11.72
CA PRO A 10 -7.27 -4.61 10.83
C PRO A 10 -7.74 -3.31 10.19
N ASP A 11 -7.43 -2.16 10.79
CA ASP A 11 -7.79 -0.86 10.22
C ASP A 11 -6.79 -0.35 9.17
N ASP A 12 -5.68 -1.05 8.96
CA ASP A 12 -4.67 -0.64 7.99
C ASP A 12 -5.24 -0.68 6.56
N ASN A 13 -5.11 0.43 5.85
CA ASN A 13 -5.50 0.50 4.45
C ASN A 13 -4.29 0.45 3.51
N VAL A 14 -3.09 0.28 4.06
CA VAL A 14 -1.87 0.04 3.30
C VAL A 14 -1.11 -1.16 3.87
N SER A 15 -0.31 -1.81 3.02
CA SER A 15 0.64 -2.85 3.41
C SER A 15 2.03 -2.45 2.96
N THR A 16 3.05 -2.90 3.69
CA THR A 16 4.45 -2.64 3.35
C THR A 16 5.03 -3.85 2.62
N LEU A 17 5.67 -3.63 1.48
CA LEU A 17 6.32 -4.70 0.70
C LEU A 17 7.69 -5.02 1.32
N LEU A 18 7.96 -6.30 1.57
CA LEU A 18 9.12 -6.76 2.30
C LEU A 18 10.11 -7.59 1.45
N ASP A 19 10.04 -7.48 0.13
CA ASP A 19 10.98 -8.15 -0.77
C ASP A 19 11.35 -7.24 -1.94
N PHE A 20 12.29 -7.70 -2.77
CA PHE A 20 12.84 -6.92 -3.88
C PHE A 20 12.28 -7.35 -5.25
N HIS A 21 11.26 -8.20 -5.30
CA HIS A 21 10.71 -8.74 -6.55
C HIS A 21 9.72 -7.76 -7.18
N THR A 22 10.21 -6.60 -7.60
CA THR A 22 9.37 -5.50 -8.10
C THR A 22 8.61 -5.84 -9.39
N ASP A 23 9.02 -6.87 -10.11
CA ASP A 23 8.34 -7.37 -11.31
C ASP A 23 7.13 -8.27 -10.99
N VAL A 24 7.02 -8.74 -9.75
CA VAL A 24 5.88 -9.56 -9.31
C VAL A 24 4.73 -8.65 -8.88
N LYS A 25 3.55 -8.87 -9.44
CA LYS A 25 2.40 -7.96 -9.29
C LYS A 25 1.26 -8.54 -8.45
N ILE A 26 1.56 -9.49 -7.57
CA ILE A 26 0.56 -10.03 -6.64
C ILE A 26 1.20 -10.33 -5.29
N THR A 27 0.50 -10.03 -4.21
CA THR A 27 0.94 -10.37 -2.85
C THR A 27 0.45 -11.76 -2.44
N ARG A 28 0.99 -12.31 -1.36
CA ARG A 28 0.58 -13.63 -0.84
C ARG A 28 -0.89 -13.67 -0.43
N ASP A 29 -1.43 -12.56 0.02
CA ASP A 29 -2.83 -12.45 0.41
C ASP A 29 -3.76 -12.07 -0.75
N GLY A 30 -3.24 -12.08 -2.00
CA GLY A 30 -4.05 -11.95 -3.20
C GLY A 30 -4.28 -10.53 -3.69
N LEU A 31 -3.61 -9.53 -3.10
CA LEU A 31 -3.73 -8.16 -3.58
C LEU A 31 -2.97 -8.00 -4.90
N VAL A 32 -3.67 -7.55 -5.93
CA VAL A 32 -3.05 -7.28 -7.24
C VAL A 32 -2.41 -5.89 -7.22
N LEU A 33 -1.13 -5.82 -7.57
CA LEU A 33 -0.38 -4.57 -7.62
C LEU A 33 -0.53 -3.93 -9.00
N MET A 34 -0.85 -2.65 -9.01
CA MET A 34 -1.07 -1.89 -10.25
C MET A 34 0.25 -1.39 -10.87
N GLU A 35 1.33 -1.43 -10.10
CA GLU A 35 2.64 -0.90 -10.50
C GLU A 35 3.75 -1.59 -9.72
N SER A 36 5.00 -1.38 -10.13
CA SER A 36 6.16 -1.90 -9.40
C SER A 36 6.35 -1.12 -8.11
N ILE A 37 6.39 -1.84 -6.98
CA ILE A 37 6.52 -1.21 -5.67
C ILE A 37 7.84 -1.66 -5.04
N PRO A 38 8.74 -0.71 -4.72
CA PRO A 38 10.04 -1.05 -4.13
C PRO A 38 9.92 -1.64 -2.72
N PHE A 39 10.97 -2.32 -2.29
CA PHE A 39 11.10 -2.82 -0.92
C PHE A 39 10.90 -1.67 0.09
N GLY A 40 10.14 -1.95 1.13
CA GLY A 40 9.89 -0.99 2.19
C GLY A 40 8.83 0.08 1.87
N HIS A 41 8.37 0.14 0.64
CA HIS A 41 7.31 1.05 0.26
C HIS A 41 5.93 0.42 0.49
N LYS A 42 4.90 1.25 0.47
CA LYS A 42 3.54 0.86 0.80
C LYS A 42 2.68 0.71 -0.45
N VAL A 43 1.71 -0.18 -0.36
CA VAL A 43 0.67 -0.37 -1.38
C VAL A 43 -0.70 -0.18 -0.73
N ALA A 44 -1.62 0.46 -1.44
CA ALA A 44 -3.00 0.61 -0.97
C ALA A 44 -3.71 -0.74 -1.05
N ARG A 45 -4.35 -1.15 0.05
CA ARG A 45 -5.13 -2.39 0.12
C ARG A 45 -6.54 -2.20 -0.40
N GLN A 46 -7.00 -0.97 -0.42
CA GLN A 46 -8.34 -0.57 -0.87
C GLN A 46 -8.25 0.84 -1.40
N GLU A 47 -9.31 1.32 -2.02
CA GLU A 47 -9.35 2.71 -2.47
C GLU A 47 -9.31 3.65 -1.27
N ILE A 48 -8.47 4.68 -1.37
CA ILE A 48 -8.36 5.74 -0.38
C ILE A 48 -8.71 7.04 -1.09
N ALA A 49 -9.83 7.64 -0.74
CA ALA A 49 -10.28 8.87 -1.37
C ALA A 49 -9.36 10.04 -0.99
N LYS A 50 -9.23 11.00 -1.90
CA LYS A 50 -8.49 12.23 -1.62
C LYS A 50 -8.97 12.86 -0.30
N GLY A 51 -8.03 13.19 0.58
CA GLY A 51 -8.30 13.75 1.89
C GLY A 51 -8.54 12.73 3.00
N ASP A 52 -8.71 11.46 2.66
CA ASP A 52 -8.89 10.41 3.66
C ASP A 52 -7.55 10.00 4.29
N SER A 53 -7.64 9.47 5.50
CA SER A 53 -6.46 9.05 6.26
C SER A 53 -5.80 7.82 5.64
N VAL A 54 -4.48 7.83 5.57
CA VAL A 54 -3.67 6.66 5.30
C VAL A 54 -3.31 6.05 6.66
N ILE A 55 -3.65 4.78 6.86
CA ILE A 55 -3.55 4.11 8.17
C ILE A 55 -2.58 2.94 8.06
N LYS A 56 -1.56 2.97 8.92
CA LYS A 56 -0.55 1.93 9.05
C LYS A 56 -0.34 1.64 10.53
N TYR A 57 -0.36 0.35 10.89
CA TYR A 57 -0.23 -0.11 12.28
C TYR A 57 -1.33 0.48 13.18
N GLY A 58 -2.54 0.66 12.63
CA GLY A 58 -3.65 1.25 13.35
C GLY A 58 -3.55 2.75 13.58
N VAL A 59 -2.55 3.42 12.99
CA VAL A 59 -2.28 4.85 13.22
C VAL A 59 -2.37 5.58 11.88
N THR A 60 -2.99 6.76 11.90
CA THR A 60 -2.98 7.66 10.75
C THR A 60 -1.57 8.20 10.55
N ILE A 61 -0.97 7.90 9.40
CA ILE A 61 0.39 8.36 9.05
C ILE A 61 0.39 9.54 8.09
N GLY A 62 -0.77 9.90 7.56
CA GLY A 62 -0.92 11.01 6.62
C GLY A 62 -2.28 10.95 5.97
N LYS A 63 -2.47 11.81 4.96
CA LYS A 63 -3.71 11.84 4.17
C LYS A 63 -3.39 11.68 2.69
N ALA A 64 -4.30 11.06 1.96
CA ALA A 64 -4.18 10.95 0.52
C ALA A 64 -4.31 12.34 -0.11
N THR A 65 -3.33 12.73 -0.92
CA THR A 65 -3.34 14.01 -1.63
C THR A 65 -4.12 13.92 -2.94
N THR A 66 -4.37 12.71 -3.38
CA THR A 66 -5.22 12.37 -4.53
C THR A 66 -5.90 11.04 -4.21
N THR A 67 -6.94 10.68 -4.96
CA THR A 67 -7.56 9.35 -4.79
C THR A 67 -6.56 8.27 -5.17
N ILE A 68 -6.36 7.31 -4.27
CA ILE A 68 -5.43 6.18 -4.45
C ILE A 68 -6.28 4.93 -4.63
N ARG A 69 -6.02 4.16 -5.67
CA ARG A 69 -6.75 2.91 -5.93
C ARG A 69 -6.06 1.73 -5.26
N ALA A 70 -6.82 0.68 -4.98
CA ALA A 70 -6.26 -0.58 -4.48
C ALA A 70 -5.15 -1.07 -5.41
N GLY A 71 -4.02 -1.46 -4.85
CA GLY A 71 -2.86 -1.92 -5.61
C GLY A 71 -1.91 -0.83 -6.07
N GLU A 72 -2.24 0.43 -5.87
CA GLU A 72 -1.36 1.54 -6.22
C GLU A 72 -0.31 1.79 -5.14
N HIS A 73 0.85 2.27 -5.57
CA HIS A 73 1.96 2.63 -4.71
C HIS A 73 1.59 3.87 -3.87
N VAL A 74 1.81 3.78 -2.57
CA VAL A 74 1.57 4.88 -1.63
C VAL A 74 2.92 5.37 -1.11
N HIS A 75 3.25 6.62 -1.40
CA HIS A 75 4.50 7.22 -0.98
C HIS A 75 4.34 8.74 -0.93
N VAL A 76 5.44 9.49 -0.85
CA VAL A 76 5.40 10.95 -0.70
C VAL A 76 4.68 11.69 -1.84
N HIS A 77 4.52 11.05 -3.00
CA HIS A 77 3.83 11.66 -4.14
C HIS A 77 2.30 11.73 -3.99
N ASN A 78 1.72 10.90 -3.13
CA ASN A 78 0.26 10.84 -2.96
C ASN A 78 -0.20 10.73 -1.50
N CYS A 79 0.71 10.83 -0.56
CA CYS A 79 0.43 10.79 0.87
C CYS A 79 1.26 11.86 1.59
N SER A 80 0.63 12.69 2.35
CA SER A 80 1.33 13.72 3.11
C SER A 80 0.81 13.88 4.53
#